data_4050c2e823ce116591a2bf41d10c2e1c
#
_entry.id   4050c2e823ce116591a2bf41d10c2e1c
#
_cell.length_a   1.000
_cell.length_b   1.000
_cell.length_c   1.000
_cell.angle_alpha   90.00
_cell.angle_beta   90.00
_cell.angle_gamma   90.00
#
_symmetry.space_group_name_H-M   'P 1'
#
loop_
_entity.id
_entity.type
_entity.pdbx_description
1 polymer ?
#
loop_
_entity_poly.entity_id
_entity_poly.type
_entity_poly.pdbx_seq_one_letter_code
_entity_poly.pdbx_strand_id
1 'polypeptide(L)' 'ASVDRARALLETYEAECRAGRAACTFEGRMVDAPVAMQARLVIERAEALKLMLARRQNTTPG' A
#
# COMPACT_ATOMS: atom_id res chain seq x y z
N ALA A 1 -4.37 -2.16 10.52
CA ALA A 1 -3.57 -2.76 9.45
C ALA A 1 -2.34 -1.92 9.21
N SER A 2 -1.22 -2.53 9.11
CA SER A 2 0.02 -1.79 8.94
C SER A 2 0.30 -1.50 7.47
N VAL A 3 0.98 -0.40 7.24
CA VAL A 3 1.40 -0.01 5.90
C VAL A 3 2.38 -1.03 5.33
N ASP A 4 3.23 -1.58 6.18
CA ASP A 4 4.19 -2.58 5.74
C ASP A 4 3.50 -3.81 5.19
N ARG A 5 2.42 -4.23 5.83
CA ARG A 5 1.65 -5.36 5.35
C ARG A 5 0.97 -5.06 4.03
N ALA A 6 0.44 -3.85 3.89
CA ALA A 6 -0.19 -3.43 2.64
C ALA A 6 0.82 -3.40 1.50
N ARG A 7 2.05 -2.95 1.78
CA ARG A 7 3.11 -2.95 0.78
C ARG A 7 3.49 -4.37 0.36
N ALA A 8 3.64 -5.26 1.32
CA ALA A 8 3.98 -6.65 1.03
C ALA A 8 2.90 -7.31 0.19
N LEU A 9 1.65 -7.08 0.54
CA LEU A 9 0.52 -7.62 -0.21
C LEU A 9 0.53 -7.11 -1.65
N LEU A 10 0.72 -5.81 -1.81
CA LEU A 10 0.71 -5.20 -3.13
C LEU A 10 1.88 -5.69 -3.99
N GLU A 11 3.06 -5.83 -3.41
CA GLU A 11 4.21 -6.36 -4.11
C GLU A 11 3.97 -7.78 -4.60
N THR A 12 3.39 -8.62 -3.74
CA THR A 12 3.06 -9.99 -4.10
C THR A 12 2.08 -10.01 -5.26
N TYR A 13 1.04 -9.19 -5.17
CA TYR A 13 0.04 -9.12 -6.22
C TYR A 13 0.64 -8.64 -7.54
N GLU A 14 1.48 -7.61 -7.51
CA GLU A 14 2.09 -7.08 -8.72
C GLU A 14 3.02 -8.09 -9.38
N ALA A 15 3.76 -8.84 -8.57
CA ALA A 15 4.62 -9.90 -9.09
C ALA A 15 3.80 -10.98 -9.81
N GLU A 16 2.67 -11.36 -9.23
CA GLU A 16 1.79 -12.33 -9.85
C GLU A 16 1.17 -11.81 -11.15
N CYS A 17 0.82 -10.54 -11.17
CA CYS A 17 0.30 -9.92 -12.37
C CYS A 17 1.32 -9.93 -13.50
N ARG A 18 2.58 -9.69 -13.19
CA ARG A 18 3.65 -9.78 -14.19
C ARG A 18 3.81 -11.19 -14.74
N ALA A 19 3.50 -12.18 -13.92
CA ALA A 19 3.53 -13.57 -14.34
C ALA A 19 2.28 -13.99 -15.11
N GLY A 20 1.34 -13.05 -15.30
CA GLY A 20 0.12 -13.33 -16.06
C GLY A 20 -1.04 -13.81 -15.21
N ARG A 21 -0.95 -13.71 -13.89
CA ARG A 21 -2.02 -14.13 -13.00
C ARG A 21 -2.84 -12.93 -12.55
N ALA A 22 -4.15 -13.12 -12.49
CA ALA A 22 -5.06 -12.03 -12.09
C ALA A 22 -5.34 -12.01 -10.60
N ALA A 23 -4.85 -12.99 -9.86
CA ALA A 23 -5.07 -13.09 -8.42
C ALA A 23 -3.94 -13.88 -7.80
N CYS A 24 -3.73 -13.69 -6.49
CA CYS A 24 -2.71 -14.44 -5.78
C CYS A 24 -3.19 -14.73 -4.36
N THR A 25 -2.40 -15.49 -3.63
CA THR A 25 -2.67 -15.77 -2.23
C THR A 25 -1.63 -15.07 -1.37
N PHE A 26 -2.08 -14.36 -0.36
CA PHE A 26 -1.22 -13.67 0.58
C PHE A 26 -1.69 -13.96 1.99
N GLU A 27 -0.84 -14.56 2.79
CA GLU A 27 -1.14 -14.96 4.17
C GLU A 27 -2.43 -15.78 4.26
N GLY A 28 -2.59 -16.71 3.31
CA GLY A 28 -3.73 -17.61 3.30
C GLY A 28 -5.02 -16.99 2.78
N ARG A 29 -4.98 -15.76 2.31
CA ARG A 29 -6.16 -15.10 1.76
C ARG A 29 -5.97 -14.80 0.28
N MET A 30 -7.07 -14.89 -0.43
CA MET A 30 -7.07 -14.56 -1.85
C MET A 30 -7.00 -13.06 -2.04
N VAL A 31 -6.11 -12.63 -2.92
CA VAL A 31 -5.96 -11.20 -3.27
C VAL A 31 -6.29 -11.05 -4.74
N ASP A 32 -7.27 -10.21 -5.03
CA ASP A 32 -7.65 -9.87 -6.39
C ASP A 32 -7.52 -8.35 -6.57
N ALA A 33 -7.95 -7.84 -7.72
CA ALA A 33 -7.80 -6.43 -8.02
C ALA A 33 -8.44 -5.50 -6.97
N PRO A 34 -9.69 -5.75 -6.52
CA PRO A 34 -10.27 -4.88 -5.49
C PRO A 34 -9.48 -4.87 -4.19
N VAL A 35 -8.98 -6.02 -3.76
CA VAL A 35 -8.20 -6.11 -2.53
C VAL A 35 -6.87 -5.37 -2.70
N ALA A 36 -6.22 -5.55 -3.84
CA ALA A 36 -4.96 -4.85 -4.13
C ALA A 36 -5.16 -3.34 -4.17
N MET A 37 -6.28 -2.90 -4.72
CA MET A 37 -6.58 -1.47 -4.77
C MET A 37 -6.77 -0.89 -3.38
N GLN A 38 -7.39 -1.63 -2.46
CA GLN A 38 -7.52 -1.18 -1.09
C GLN A 38 -6.17 -1.07 -0.40
N ALA A 39 -5.28 -2.02 -0.64
CA ALA A 39 -3.93 -1.95 -0.10
C ALA A 39 -3.21 -0.71 -0.61
N ARG A 40 -3.37 -0.39 -1.88
CA ARG A 40 -2.77 0.81 -2.46
C ARG A 40 -3.30 2.08 -1.80
N LEU A 41 -4.60 2.14 -1.54
CA LEU A 41 -5.19 3.30 -0.87
C LEU A 41 -4.64 3.48 0.54
N VAL A 42 -4.45 2.38 1.26
CA VAL A 42 -3.86 2.46 2.59
C VAL A 42 -2.46 3.08 2.53
N ILE A 43 -1.67 2.63 1.57
CA ILE A 43 -0.31 3.16 1.38
C ILE A 43 -0.34 4.64 1.02
N GLU A 44 -1.20 5.01 0.08
CA GLU A 44 -1.29 6.39 -0.37
C GLU A 44 -1.72 7.33 0.75
N ARG A 45 -2.68 6.89 1.57
CA ARG A 45 -3.12 7.70 2.70
C ARG A 45 -2.02 7.87 3.74
N ALA A 46 -1.28 6.81 4.00
CA ALA A 46 -0.19 6.87 4.95
C ALA A 46 0.91 7.80 4.46
N GLU A 47 1.22 7.75 3.17
CA GLU A 47 2.23 8.64 2.59
C GLU A 47 1.78 10.08 2.57
N ALA A 48 0.50 10.33 2.29
CA ALA A 48 -0.03 11.67 2.31
C ALA A 48 0.01 12.27 3.72
N LEU A 49 -0.34 11.48 4.72
CA LEU A 49 -0.28 11.93 6.10
C LEU A 49 1.14 12.23 6.52
N LYS A 50 2.07 11.37 6.13
CA LYS A 50 3.48 11.56 6.43
C LYS A 50 3.99 12.88 5.83
N LEU A 51 3.61 13.17 4.60
CA LEU A 51 3.98 14.41 3.93
C LEU A 51 3.40 15.63 4.65
N MET A 52 2.15 15.55 5.08
CA MET A 52 1.53 16.64 5.80
C MET A 52 2.24 16.92 7.10
N LEU A 53 2.60 15.88 7.83
CA LEU A 53 3.33 16.04 9.09
C LEU A 53 4.71 16.64 8.86
N ALA A 54 5.39 16.21 7.81
CA ALA A 54 6.70 16.76 7.46
C ALA A 54 6.60 18.23 7.09
N ARG A 55 5.57 18.60 6.35
CA ARG A 55 5.34 19.99 5.98
C ARG A 55 5.09 20.87 7.20
N ARG A 56 4.31 20.37 8.15
CA ARG A 56 4.06 21.10 9.38
C ARG A 56 5.34 21.41 10.13
N GLN A 57 6.22 20.42 10.20
CA GLN A 57 7.49 20.60 10.88
C GLN A 57 8.37 21.61 10.14
N ASN A 58 8.35 21.57 8.82
CA ASN A 58 9.14 22.47 7.99
C ASN A 58 8.64 23.90 7.99
N THR A 59 7.36 24.10 8.22
CA THR A 59 6.76 25.43 8.18
C THR A 59 6.71 26.09 9.54
N THR A 60 7.24 25.46 10.56
CA THR A 60 7.29 26.07 11.89
C THR A 60 8.15 27.33 11.83
N PRO A 61 7.58 28.48 12.18
CA PRO A 61 8.41 29.70 12.23
C PRO A 61 9.45 29.53 13.31
N GLY A 62 10.65 29.55 12.86
CA GLY A 62 11.80 29.32 13.73
C GLY A 62 12.03 30.44 14.66
#